data_1198c2b588fa0a4b13bb76e54a55b105
#
_entry.id   1198c2b588fa0a4b13bb76e54a55b105
#
_cell.length_a   1.000
_cell.length_b   1.000
_cell.length_c   1.000
_cell.angle_alpha   90.00
_cell.angle_beta   90.00
_cell.angle_gamma   90.00
#
_symmetry.space_group_name_H-M   'P 1'
#
loop_
_entity.id
_entity.type
_entity.pdbx_description
1 polymer ?
#
loop_
_entity_poly.entity_id
_entity_poly.type
_entity_poly.pdbx_seq_one_letter_code
_entity_poly.pdbx_strand_id
1 'polypeptide(L)'
;MKRLRRLWPPLTLGLVAVVGIAWAQPPRAIPAREGIEFFESKIRPVLVNHCYECHSTKAAKVRGGLYLDTRAGLLAGGDTGPAVVPGHPGKSLILQALRHQGDFKMPPKDKLSSQVAADFEQWIRMGAPDPRTTDAAAWKKLSLEDAKNFWSFKPMQKSPPPAVKDTSWPRGDVDHFILARLEAKGLRPVADSDRAALLRRVTFDLVGLPPTPEEIDAFLKDTSPEAFAKVVDRLLASKHFGERWGRHWLDVARYAESNGNADNTAFPHAWRYRDYVIKSFNEDKPYNRFLAEQIAGDLLPARDAAEKDDNLVATGFLALTSKPRAQNNPDYRMDLIADQLDVTCRAVMGMTIICARCHDHK
;
A
#
# COMPACT_ATOMS: atom_id res chain seq x y z
N MET A 1 42.78 76.70 18.72
CA MET A 1 41.90 76.12 17.71
C MET A 1 42.75 75.62 16.54
N LYS A 2 43.13 74.34 16.53
CA LYS A 2 43.94 73.75 15.42
C LYS A 2 43.13 72.56 14.88
N ARG A 3 42.66 72.66 13.65
CA ARG A 3 42.01 71.61 12.90
C ARG A 3 43.02 70.59 12.40
N LEU A 4 42.96 69.35 12.81
CA LEU A 4 43.73 68.25 12.25
C LEU A 4 42.99 67.67 11.03
N ARG A 5 43.60 67.81 9.85
CA ARG A 5 43.21 67.13 8.62
C ARG A 5 43.78 65.73 8.63
N ARG A 6 42.89 64.69 8.61
CA ARG A 6 43.28 63.30 8.33
C ARG A 6 43.33 63.11 6.80
N LEU A 7 44.47 62.71 6.33
CA LEU A 7 44.72 62.27 4.95
C LEU A 7 44.38 60.74 4.88
N TRP A 8 43.57 60.37 3.94
CA TRP A 8 43.34 59.01 3.58
C TRP A 8 44.23 58.64 2.38
N PRO A 9 44.80 57.38 2.37
CA PRO A 9 45.55 56.89 1.23
C PRO A 9 44.64 56.38 0.11
N PRO A 10 45.05 56.32 -1.14
CA PRO A 10 44.23 55.90 -2.27
C PRO A 10 44.05 54.37 -2.26
N LEU A 11 42.79 53.91 -2.48
CA LEU A 11 42.43 52.52 -2.73
C LEU A 11 42.94 52.12 -4.12
N THR A 12 43.85 51.16 -4.17
CA THR A 12 44.22 50.45 -5.39
C THR A 12 43.18 49.35 -5.63
N LEU A 13 42.41 49.46 -6.72
CA LEU A 13 41.50 48.40 -7.18
C LEU A 13 42.34 47.22 -7.73
N GLY A 14 42.47 46.17 -6.95
CA GLY A 14 42.97 44.88 -7.44
C GLY A 14 41.86 44.11 -8.18
N LEU A 15 42.07 43.90 -9.49
CA LEU A 15 41.21 43.01 -10.30
C LEU A 15 41.40 41.59 -9.84
N VAL A 16 40.44 41.03 -9.08
CA VAL A 16 40.41 39.59 -8.75
C VAL A 16 39.72 38.87 -9.90
N ALA A 17 40.49 38.16 -10.72
CA ALA A 17 39.97 37.22 -11.70
C ALA A 17 39.33 36.06 -10.98
N VAL A 18 38.00 36.01 -10.95
CA VAL A 18 37.24 34.84 -10.46
C VAL A 18 37.31 33.74 -11.52
N VAL A 19 38.23 32.81 -11.34
CA VAL A 19 38.24 31.55 -12.09
C VAL A 19 37.02 30.76 -11.63
N GLY A 20 36.00 30.72 -12.48
CA GLY A 20 34.81 29.92 -12.26
C GLY A 20 35.16 28.43 -12.26
N ILE A 21 35.31 27.85 -11.07
CA ILE A 21 35.34 26.39 -10.90
C ILE A 21 33.91 25.92 -11.18
N ALA A 22 33.69 25.37 -12.38
CA ALA A 22 32.46 24.66 -12.69
C ALA A 22 32.34 23.44 -11.74
N TRP A 23 31.55 23.57 -10.70
CA TRP A 23 31.18 22.45 -9.84
C TRP A 23 30.33 21.50 -10.70
N ALA A 24 30.91 20.36 -11.09
CA ALA A 24 30.14 19.29 -11.66
C ALA A 24 29.04 18.92 -10.64
N GLN A 25 27.80 19.19 -10.99
CA GLN A 25 26.67 18.79 -10.14
C GLN A 25 26.74 17.26 -9.94
N PRO A 26 26.62 16.75 -8.70
CA PRO A 26 26.54 15.32 -8.50
C PRO A 26 25.34 14.78 -9.29
N PRO A 27 25.44 13.58 -9.87
CA PRO A 27 24.35 13.01 -10.64
C PRO A 27 23.08 13.01 -9.78
N ARG A 28 22.00 13.53 -10.36
CA ARG A 28 20.69 13.66 -9.72
C ARG A 28 20.30 12.28 -9.20
N ALA A 29 20.13 12.15 -7.89
CA ALA A 29 19.68 10.91 -7.29
C ALA A 29 18.30 10.54 -7.90
N ILE A 30 18.26 9.45 -8.66
CA ILE A 30 17.01 8.94 -9.24
C ILE A 30 16.12 8.52 -8.08
N PRO A 31 14.84 8.92 -8.05
CA PRO A 31 13.92 8.49 -7.01
C PRO A 31 13.94 6.95 -6.88
N ALA A 32 14.07 6.45 -5.67
CA ALA A 32 14.16 5.00 -5.41
C ALA A 32 13.01 4.22 -6.07
N ARG A 33 11.84 4.83 -6.19
CA ARG A 33 10.66 4.26 -6.83
C ARG A 33 10.85 4.04 -8.34
N GLU A 34 11.37 5.01 -9.06
CA GLU A 34 11.59 4.91 -10.51
C GLU A 34 12.60 3.81 -10.86
N GLY A 35 13.65 3.68 -10.05
CA GLY A 35 14.63 2.62 -10.23
C GLY A 35 14.08 1.22 -9.94
N ILE A 36 13.17 1.10 -8.97
CA ILE A 36 12.49 -0.15 -8.67
C ILE A 36 11.53 -0.53 -9.79
N GLU A 37 10.75 0.40 -10.31
CA GLU A 37 9.86 0.18 -11.45
C GLU A 37 10.64 -0.26 -12.70
N PHE A 38 11.81 0.32 -12.91
CA PHE A 38 12.70 -0.08 -14.01
C PHE A 38 13.22 -1.52 -13.81
N PHE A 39 13.63 -1.88 -12.60
CA PHE A 39 14.05 -3.25 -12.28
C PHE A 39 12.92 -4.26 -12.55
N GLU A 40 11.74 -4.02 -12.02
CA GLU A 40 10.60 -4.94 -12.13
C GLU A 40 10.10 -5.08 -13.58
N SER A 41 10.14 -4.01 -14.37
CA SER A 41 9.62 -4.01 -15.74
C SER A 41 10.63 -4.47 -16.80
N LYS A 42 11.95 -4.25 -16.59
CA LYS A 42 12.98 -4.47 -17.60
C LYS A 42 14.01 -5.53 -17.23
N ILE A 43 14.40 -5.59 -15.97
CA ILE A 43 15.53 -6.43 -15.54
C ILE A 43 15.05 -7.79 -15.03
N ARG A 44 14.10 -7.78 -14.08
CA ARG A 44 13.60 -9.00 -13.44
C ARG A 44 13.02 -10.01 -14.43
N PRO A 45 12.22 -9.64 -15.44
CA PRO A 45 11.70 -10.61 -16.42
C PRO A 45 12.82 -11.31 -17.20
N VAL A 46 13.90 -10.60 -17.53
CA VAL A 46 15.05 -11.20 -18.23
C VAL A 46 15.77 -12.18 -17.32
N LEU A 47 16.00 -11.81 -16.05
CA LEU A 47 16.63 -12.72 -15.08
C LEU A 47 15.82 -14.00 -14.89
N VAL A 48 14.49 -13.88 -14.75
CA VAL A 48 13.59 -15.03 -14.60
C VAL A 48 13.63 -15.95 -15.81
N ASN A 49 13.49 -15.38 -17.01
CA ASN A 49 13.29 -16.16 -18.22
C ASN A 49 14.59 -16.77 -18.79
N HIS A 50 15.74 -16.15 -18.50
CA HIS A 50 17.00 -16.52 -19.17
C HIS A 50 18.15 -16.91 -18.22
N CYS A 51 18.02 -16.65 -16.91
CA CYS A 51 19.14 -16.83 -15.98
C CYS A 51 18.83 -17.79 -14.82
N TYR A 52 17.59 -17.76 -14.26
CA TYR A 52 17.25 -18.50 -13.04
C TYR A 52 17.29 -20.01 -13.17
N GLU A 53 17.14 -20.57 -14.38
CA GLU A 53 17.27 -22.01 -14.61
C GLU A 53 18.63 -22.56 -14.11
N CYS A 54 19.70 -21.74 -14.24
CA CYS A 54 21.08 -22.14 -13.86
C CYS A 54 21.63 -21.31 -12.68
N HIS A 55 21.08 -20.11 -12.39
CA HIS A 55 21.64 -19.15 -11.45
C HIS A 55 20.60 -18.72 -10.41
N SER A 56 19.94 -19.67 -9.77
CA SER A 56 18.98 -19.41 -8.70
C SER A 56 19.10 -20.42 -7.57
N THR A 57 18.53 -20.10 -6.44
CA THR A 57 18.43 -21.00 -5.27
C THR A 57 17.59 -22.25 -5.56
N LYS A 58 16.76 -22.21 -6.62
CA LYS A 58 15.91 -23.32 -7.08
C LYS A 58 16.54 -24.14 -8.22
N ALA A 59 17.70 -23.74 -8.74
CA ALA A 59 18.38 -24.46 -9.79
C ALA A 59 18.81 -25.86 -9.30
N ALA A 60 18.59 -26.90 -10.10
CA ALA A 60 19.02 -28.27 -9.78
C ALA A 60 20.52 -28.34 -9.49
N LYS A 61 21.30 -27.53 -10.21
CA LYS A 61 22.74 -27.35 -10.00
C LYS A 61 23.09 -25.88 -10.28
N VAL A 62 23.46 -25.13 -9.26
CA VAL A 62 23.93 -23.75 -9.42
C VAL A 62 25.27 -23.74 -10.13
N ARG A 63 25.36 -22.98 -11.23
CA ARG A 63 26.58 -22.87 -12.03
C ARG A 63 27.41 -21.67 -11.61
N GLY A 64 28.74 -21.86 -11.47
CA GLY A 64 29.67 -20.78 -11.12
C GLY A 64 29.41 -20.12 -9.74
N GLY A 65 28.74 -20.83 -8.82
CA GLY A 65 28.42 -20.29 -7.51
C GLY A 65 27.56 -19.01 -7.52
N LEU A 66 26.95 -18.67 -8.69
CA LEU A 66 26.26 -17.39 -8.89
C LEU A 66 24.76 -17.52 -8.66
N TYR A 67 24.22 -16.66 -7.77
CA TYR A 67 22.79 -16.56 -7.48
C TYR A 67 22.28 -15.21 -7.97
N LEU A 68 21.43 -15.20 -9.00
CA LEU A 68 20.84 -14.00 -9.58
C LEU A 68 19.40 -13.76 -9.14
N ASP A 69 18.81 -14.69 -8.40
CA ASP A 69 17.47 -14.63 -7.85
C ASP A 69 17.38 -13.84 -6.51
N THR A 70 18.52 -13.44 -5.96
CA THR A 70 18.61 -12.59 -4.78
C THR A 70 19.50 -11.37 -5.04
N ARG A 71 19.21 -10.24 -4.37
CA ARG A 71 20.07 -9.06 -4.44
C ARG A 71 21.46 -9.33 -3.87
N ALA A 72 21.53 -10.01 -2.72
CA ALA A 72 22.81 -10.37 -2.10
C ALA A 72 23.65 -11.24 -3.01
N GLY A 73 23.08 -12.28 -3.60
CA GLY A 73 23.77 -13.14 -4.57
C GLY A 73 24.25 -12.38 -5.82
N LEU A 74 23.43 -11.47 -6.33
CA LEU A 74 23.77 -10.64 -7.48
C LEU A 74 24.95 -9.70 -7.19
N LEU A 75 25.00 -9.12 -5.97
CA LEU A 75 26.10 -8.25 -5.55
C LEU A 75 27.36 -9.03 -5.12
N ALA A 76 27.18 -10.17 -4.42
CA ALA A 76 28.29 -11.05 -4.06
C ALA A 76 28.97 -11.66 -5.29
N GLY A 77 28.18 -11.98 -6.32
CA GLY A 77 28.65 -12.62 -7.54
C GLY A 77 28.90 -14.11 -7.40
N GLY A 78 29.64 -14.66 -8.32
CA GLY A 78 30.04 -16.07 -8.34
C GLY A 78 31.54 -16.27 -8.18
N ASP A 79 32.03 -17.45 -8.60
CA ASP A 79 33.42 -17.85 -8.46
C ASP A 79 34.43 -16.86 -9.09
N THR A 80 33.99 -16.04 -10.05
CA THR A 80 34.82 -15.06 -10.77
C THR A 80 34.74 -13.63 -10.24
N GLY A 81 33.82 -13.36 -9.30
CA GLY A 81 33.64 -12.04 -8.71
C GLY A 81 32.22 -11.46 -8.83
N PRO A 82 32.04 -10.18 -8.47
CA PRO A 82 30.73 -9.56 -8.45
C PRO A 82 30.03 -9.55 -9.81
N ALA A 83 28.81 -10.05 -9.89
CA ALA A 83 28.03 -9.99 -11.12
C ALA A 83 27.62 -8.56 -11.46
N VAL A 84 27.28 -7.77 -10.45
CA VAL A 84 26.89 -6.34 -10.57
C VAL A 84 27.66 -5.51 -9.55
N VAL A 85 28.26 -4.42 -10.03
CA VAL A 85 28.84 -3.38 -9.19
C VAL A 85 28.00 -2.12 -9.36
N PRO A 86 27.17 -1.75 -8.37
CA PRO A 86 26.27 -0.58 -8.46
C PRO A 86 26.99 0.68 -8.89
N GLY A 87 26.43 1.41 -9.87
CA GLY A 87 27.01 2.63 -10.41
C GLY A 87 28.17 2.41 -11.39
N HIS A 88 28.68 1.17 -11.55
CA HIS A 88 29.87 0.87 -12.36
C HIS A 88 29.62 -0.21 -13.40
N PRO A 89 28.98 0.11 -14.55
CA PRO A 89 28.72 -0.85 -15.62
C PRO A 89 29.97 -1.58 -16.12
N GLY A 90 31.07 -0.87 -16.30
CA GLY A 90 32.32 -1.43 -16.79
C GLY A 90 33.01 -2.44 -15.86
N LYS A 91 32.62 -2.46 -14.56
CA LYS A 91 33.11 -3.41 -13.56
C LYS A 91 32.13 -4.58 -13.32
N SER A 92 30.98 -4.56 -13.98
CA SER A 92 29.91 -5.54 -13.76
C SER A 92 30.03 -6.69 -14.75
N LEU A 93 30.36 -7.89 -14.27
CA LEU A 93 30.59 -9.07 -15.12
C LEU A 93 29.35 -9.49 -15.91
N ILE A 94 28.15 -9.23 -15.39
CA ILE A 94 26.90 -9.55 -16.08
C ILE A 94 26.79 -8.87 -17.45
N LEU A 95 27.29 -7.63 -17.61
CA LEU A 95 27.26 -6.94 -18.91
C LEU A 95 28.23 -7.53 -19.91
N GLN A 96 29.40 -7.94 -19.47
CA GLN A 96 30.37 -8.62 -20.33
C GLN A 96 29.78 -9.94 -20.83
N ALA A 97 29.14 -10.71 -19.93
CA ALA A 97 28.51 -11.99 -20.26
C ALA A 97 27.32 -11.81 -21.23
N LEU A 98 26.44 -10.82 -21.01
CA LEU A 98 25.30 -10.52 -21.89
C LEU A 98 25.74 -10.05 -23.29
N ARG A 99 26.84 -9.32 -23.37
CA ARG A 99 27.43 -8.84 -24.64
C ARG A 99 28.21 -9.91 -25.35
N HIS A 100 28.41 -11.08 -24.73
CA HIS A 100 29.30 -12.15 -25.20
C HIS A 100 30.74 -11.65 -25.43
N GLN A 101 31.21 -10.77 -24.53
CA GLN A 101 32.56 -10.24 -24.52
C GLN A 101 33.41 -10.95 -23.47
N GLY A 102 34.60 -11.44 -23.85
CA GLY A 102 35.46 -12.25 -22.96
C GLY A 102 35.05 -13.72 -22.87
N ASP A 103 35.40 -14.36 -21.75
CA ASP A 103 35.30 -15.81 -21.58
C ASP A 103 33.87 -16.29 -21.26
N PHE A 104 33.00 -15.39 -20.82
CA PHE A 104 31.64 -15.72 -20.39
C PHE A 104 30.60 -15.25 -21.43
N LYS A 105 29.88 -16.22 -22.00
CA LYS A 105 28.78 -15.98 -22.95
C LYS A 105 27.48 -16.45 -22.33
N MET A 106 26.61 -15.46 -21.91
CA MET A 106 25.35 -15.77 -21.26
C MET A 106 24.18 -15.00 -21.90
N PRO A 107 23.03 -15.65 -22.13
CA PRO A 107 22.80 -17.10 -22.02
C PRO A 107 23.66 -17.89 -23.01
N PRO A 108 23.97 -19.19 -22.72
CA PRO A 108 24.92 -19.96 -23.51
C PRO A 108 24.40 -20.37 -24.91
N LYS A 109 23.08 -20.42 -25.09
CA LYS A 109 22.47 -20.84 -26.36
C LYS A 109 22.29 -19.66 -27.32
N ASP A 110 21.66 -18.58 -26.85
CA ASP A 110 21.28 -17.44 -27.69
C ASP A 110 21.69 -16.12 -27.04
N LYS A 111 22.34 -15.28 -27.85
CA LYS A 111 22.67 -13.92 -27.40
C LYS A 111 21.42 -13.07 -27.33
N LEU A 112 21.19 -12.41 -26.19
CA LEU A 112 20.08 -11.48 -26.02
C LEU A 112 20.29 -10.22 -26.88
N SER A 113 19.18 -9.48 -27.13
CA SER A 113 19.24 -8.27 -27.93
C SER A 113 20.14 -7.20 -27.29
N SER A 114 20.68 -6.32 -28.12
CA SER A 114 21.48 -5.17 -27.64
C SER A 114 20.68 -4.25 -26.71
N GLN A 115 19.36 -4.19 -26.87
CA GLN A 115 18.47 -3.42 -25.98
C GLN A 115 18.47 -3.97 -24.55
N VAL A 116 18.45 -5.28 -24.38
CA VAL A 116 18.55 -5.91 -23.06
C VAL A 116 19.87 -5.53 -22.37
N ALA A 117 20.98 -5.61 -23.09
CA ALA A 117 22.28 -5.20 -22.53
C ALA A 117 22.30 -3.70 -22.17
N ALA A 118 21.65 -2.86 -22.96
CA ALA A 118 21.51 -1.41 -22.67
C ALA A 118 20.63 -1.18 -21.43
N ASP A 119 19.53 -1.90 -21.26
CA ASP A 119 18.65 -1.81 -20.09
C ASP A 119 19.40 -2.21 -18.81
N PHE A 120 20.21 -3.29 -18.86
CA PHE A 120 21.07 -3.67 -17.74
C PHE A 120 22.15 -2.62 -17.43
N GLU A 121 22.76 -2.03 -18.46
CA GLU A 121 23.73 -0.95 -18.28
C GLU A 121 23.10 0.27 -17.61
N GLN A 122 21.93 0.69 -18.08
CA GLN A 122 21.18 1.78 -17.49
C GLN A 122 20.84 1.49 -16.02
N TRP A 123 20.29 0.32 -15.73
CA TRP A 123 19.95 -0.10 -14.38
C TRP A 123 21.16 -0.07 -13.43
N ILE A 124 22.31 -0.55 -13.89
CA ILE A 124 23.55 -0.52 -13.09
C ILE A 124 24.00 0.91 -12.85
N ARG A 125 23.92 1.82 -13.85
CA ARG A 125 24.20 3.26 -13.69
C ARG A 125 23.29 3.93 -12.68
N MET A 126 22.03 3.49 -12.58
CA MET A 126 21.07 3.96 -11.57
C MET A 126 21.41 3.48 -10.15
N GLY A 127 22.50 2.74 -9.94
CA GLY A 127 22.89 2.16 -8.65
C GLY A 127 22.36 0.76 -8.42
N ALA A 128 21.86 0.09 -9.47
CA ALA A 128 21.27 -1.25 -9.41
C ALA A 128 20.17 -1.38 -8.34
N PRO A 129 19.15 -0.51 -8.36
CA PRO A 129 18.03 -0.58 -7.43
C PRO A 129 17.30 -1.90 -7.60
N ASP A 130 17.16 -2.64 -6.51
CA ASP A 130 16.57 -3.97 -6.47
C ASP A 130 15.73 -4.09 -5.21
N PRO A 131 14.39 -4.22 -5.34
CA PRO A 131 13.49 -4.27 -4.20
C PRO A 131 13.54 -5.60 -3.44
N ARG A 132 14.21 -6.61 -4.01
CA ARG A 132 14.34 -7.91 -3.38
C ARG A 132 15.15 -7.77 -2.12
N THR A 133 14.49 -7.80 -0.96
CA THR A 133 15.12 -7.79 0.36
C THR A 133 15.85 -9.12 0.56
N THR A 134 17.07 -9.06 0.90
CA THR A 134 18.04 -10.03 0.58
C THR A 134 18.84 -10.52 1.72
N ASP A 135 18.35 -11.50 2.32
CA ASP A 135 19.28 -12.50 2.81
C ASP A 135 18.84 -13.84 2.24
N ALA A 136 19.73 -14.58 1.59
CA ALA A 136 19.49 -15.99 1.25
C ALA A 136 19.11 -16.80 2.53
N ALA A 137 19.43 -16.28 3.70
CA ALA A 137 18.93 -16.75 4.99
C ALA A 137 17.51 -16.31 5.31
N ALA A 138 16.96 -15.25 4.68
CA ALA A 138 15.60 -14.76 4.92
C ALA A 138 14.53 -15.51 4.12
N TRP A 139 14.91 -16.33 3.14
CA TRP A 139 14.01 -17.31 2.51
C TRP A 139 14.02 -18.65 3.23
N LYS A 140 14.27 -18.65 4.53
CA LYS A 140 13.81 -19.75 5.37
C LYS A 140 12.32 -19.87 5.07
N LYS A 141 11.92 -20.95 4.38
CA LYS A 141 10.51 -21.28 4.18
C LYS A 141 9.88 -21.09 5.54
N LEU A 142 9.07 -20.04 5.70
CA LEU A 142 8.40 -19.77 6.97
C LEU A 142 7.72 -21.07 7.33
N SER A 143 8.15 -21.72 8.41
CA SER A 143 7.46 -22.89 8.88
C SER A 143 6.03 -22.47 9.24
N LEU A 144 5.09 -23.38 9.19
CA LEU A 144 3.71 -23.10 9.64
C LEU A 144 3.72 -22.53 11.07
N GLU A 145 4.67 -22.96 11.89
CA GLU A 145 4.85 -22.48 13.26
C GLU A 145 5.36 -21.05 13.33
N ASP A 146 6.32 -20.67 12.46
CA ASP A 146 6.76 -19.28 12.34
C ASP A 146 5.60 -18.37 11.85
N ALA A 147 4.79 -18.86 10.91
CA ALA A 147 3.62 -18.14 10.42
C ALA A 147 2.57 -17.90 11.51
N LYS A 148 2.28 -18.90 12.37
CA LYS A 148 1.39 -18.73 13.53
C LYS A 148 1.88 -17.67 14.53
N ASN A 149 3.18 -17.45 14.60
CA ASN A 149 3.81 -16.45 15.46
C ASN A 149 3.81 -15.03 14.89
N PHE A 150 3.37 -14.85 13.65
CA PHE A 150 3.24 -13.50 13.07
C PHE A 150 2.20 -12.69 13.84
N TRP A 151 2.49 -11.42 14.07
CA TRP A 151 1.71 -10.57 14.98
C TRP A 151 0.20 -10.51 14.67
N SER A 152 -0.19 -10.50 13.40
CA SER A 152 -1.59 -10.39 12.98
C SER A 152 -2.40 -11.68 13.12
N PHE A 153 -1.73 -12.83 13.33
CA PHE A 153 -2.39 -14.12 13.57
C PHE A 153 -2.47 -14.50 15.06
N LYS A 154 -1.87 -13.68 15.93
CA LYS A 154 -2.01 -13.88 17.37
C LYS A 154 -3.35 -13.37 17.86
N PRO A 155 -3.94 -14.02 18.86
CA PRO A 155 -5.13 -13.49 19.51
C PRO A 155 -4.90 -12.04 19.98
N MET A 156 -5.90 -11.18 19.76
CA MET A 156 -5.83 -9.79 20.22
C MET A 156 -5.68 -9.75 21.75
N GLN A 157 -4.72 -8.96 22.20
CA GLN A 157 -4.50 -8.70 23.62
C GLN A 157 -4.72 -7.21 23.88
N LYS A 158 -5.40 -6.90 24.98
CA LYS A 158 -5.55 -5.51 25.43
C LYS A 158 -4.19 -5.03 25.95
N SER A 159 -3.53 -4.16 25.20
CA SER A 159 -2.30 -3.50 25.64
C SER A 159 -2.68 -2.31 26.54
N PRO A 160 -2.02 -2.16 27.70
CA PRO A 160 -2.21 -0.96 28.51
C PRO A 160 -1.72 0.28 27.75
N PRO A 161 -2.38 1.44 27.91
CA PRO A 161 -1.90 2.67 27.32
C PRO A 161 -0.47 2.97 27.80
N PRO A 162 0.44 3.37 26.89
CA PRO A 162 1.81 3.71 27.25
C PRO A 162 1.87 4.96 28.13
N ALA A 163 2.86 5.04 29.01
CA ALA A 163 3.17 6.24 29.74
C ALA A 163 3.66 7.33 28.78
N VAL A 164 3.18 8.57 28.98
CA VAL A 164 3.54 9.75 28.18
C VAL A 164 4.03 10.87 29.13
N LYS A 165 4.82 11.80 28.58
CA LYS A 165 5.38 12.92 29.36
C LYS A 165 4.31 13.98 29.61
N ASP A 166 3.55 14.33 28.58
CA ASP A 166 2.42 15.26 28.69
C ASP A 166 1.14 14.50 29.01
N THR A 167 0.80 14.44 30.30
CA THR A 167 -0.41 13.76 30.78
C THR A 167 -1.67 14.60 30.64
N SER A 168 -1.56 15.86 30.22
CA SER A 168 -2.68 16.79 30.11
C SER A 168 -3.37 16.74 28.74
N TRP A 169 -2.66 16.31 27.69
CA TRP A 169 -3.20 16.27 26.32
C TRP A 169 -4.12 15.07 26.04
N PRO A 170 -3.80 13.83 26.50
CA PRO A 170 -4.64 12.67 26.21
C PRO A 170 -6.04 12.79 26.83
N ARG A 171 -7.07 12.50 26.03
CA ARG A 171 -8.48 12.42 26.47
C ARG A 171 -8.98 10.98 26.55
N GLY A 172 -8.26 10.05 25.92
CA GLY A 172 -8.56 8.62 25.90
C GLY A 172 -7.34 7.75 25.63
N ASP A 173 -7.51 6.44 25.72
CA ASP A 173 -6.42 5.46 25.58
C ASP A 173 -5.68 5.60 24.25
N VAL A 174 -6.41 5.86 23.16
CA VAL A 174 -5.81 6.02 21.82
C VAL A 174 -4.84 7.19 21.76
N ASP A 175 -5.14 8.27 22.46
CA ASP A 175 -4.30 9.47 22.49
C ASP A 175 -2.94 9.17 23.13
N HIS A 176 -2.89 8.31 24.15
CA HIS A 176 -1.64 7.85 24.74
C HIS A 176 -0.72 7.16 23.73
N PHE A 177 -1.27 6.28 22.89
CA PHE A 177 -0.48 5.60 21.84
C PHE A 177 0.03 6.59 20.79
N ILE A 178 -0.77 7.56 20.40
CA ILE A 178 -0.39 8.61 19.44
C ILE A 178 0.70 9.49 20.04
N LEU A 179 0.47 10.00 21.27
CA LEU A 179 1.38 10.92 21.93
C LEU A 179 2.73 10.28 22.22
N ALA A 180 2.75 9.04 22.69
CA ALA A 180 4.02 8.31 22.93
C ALA A 180 4.88 8.22 21.65
N ARG A 181 4.26 8.04 20.48
CA ARG A 181 4.96 8.02 19.19
C ARG A 181 5.45 9.40 18.75
N LEU A 182 4.66 10.45 19.02
CA LEU A 182 5.08 11.83 18.77
C LEU A 182 6.27 12.20 19.65
N GLU A 183 6.19 11.93 20.96
CA GLU A 183 7.27 12.20 21.91
C GLU A 183 8.56 11.46 21.58
N ALA A 184 8.45 10.19 21.15
CA ALA A 184 9.61 9.41 20.73
C ALA A 184 10.35 10.03 19.52
N LYS A 185 9.67 10.85 18.72
CA LYS A 185 10.23 11.59 17.58
C LYS A 185 10.52 13.06 17.90
N GLY A 186 10.37 13.49 19.16
CA GLY A 186 10.53 14.90 19.54
C GLY A 186 9.46 15.83 18.99
N LEU A 187 8.31 15.28 18.56
CA LEU A 187 7.19 16.03 18.04
C LEU A 187 6.16 16.30 19.14
N ARG A 188 5.36 17.34 18.94
CA ARG A 188 4.23 17.70 19.82
C ARG A 188 2.93 17.73 19.01
N PRO A 189 1.78 17.45 19.62
CA PRO A 189 0.49 17.73 19.00
C PRO A 189 0.36 19.19 18.60
N VAL A 190 -0.34 19.45 17.51
CA VAL A 190 -0.72 20.82 17.13
C VAL A 190 -1.87 21.30 18.00
N ALA A 191 -2.10 22.62 18.05
CA ALA A 191 -3.23 23.19 18.76
C ALA A 191 -4.56 22.68 18.20
N ASP A 192 -5.59 22.64 19.06
CA ASP A 192 -6.95 22.28 18.65
C ASP A 192 -7.45 23.25 17.57
N SER A 193 -8.26 22.74 16.65
CA SER A 193 -8.89 23.58 15.63
C SER A 193 -9.96 24.49 16.25
N ASP A 194 -10.26 25.59 15.58
CA ASP A 194 -11.43 26.38 15.93
C ASP A 194 -12.73 25.56 15.83
N ARG A 195 -13.79 26.06 16.51
CA ARG A 195 -15.06 25.33 16.61
C ARG A 195 -15.74 25.14 15.26
N ALA A 196 -15.68 26.09 14.36
CA ALA A 196 -16.31 25.99 13.04
C ALA A 196 -15.59 24.94 12.18
N ALA A 197 -14.24 24.93 12.21
CA ALA A 197 -13.45 23.93 11.52
C ALA A 197 -13.68 22.52 12.12
N LEU A 198 -13.82 22.39 13.44
CA LEU A 198 -14.14 21.14 14.11
C LEU A 198 -15.49 20.59 13.65
N LEU A 199 -16.53 21.42 13.66
CA LEU A 199 -17.86 21.06 13.17
C LEU A 199 -17.82 20.60 11.71
N ARG A 200 -17.15 21.37 10.86
CA ARG A 200 -17.02 21.04 9.45
C ARG A 200 -16.35 19.67 9.26
N ARG A 201 -15.28 19.39 9.96
CA ARG A 201 -14.57 18.11 9.87
C ARG A 201 -15.45 16.94 10.27
N VAL A 202 -16.07 17.00 11.45
CA VAL A 202 -16.91 15.90 11.95
C VAL A 202 -18.14 15.67 11.07
N THR A 203 -18.75 16.73 10.49
CA THR A 203 -19.88 16.59 9.59
C THR A 203 -19.47 15.89 8.27
N PHE A 204 -18.34 16.29 7.67
CA PHE A 204 -17.82 15.58 6.50
C PHE A 204 -17.43 14.14 6.79
N ASP A 205 -16.84 13.87 7.96
CA ASP A 205 -16.43 12.52 8.31
C ASP A 205 -17.64 11.61 8.52
N LEU A 206 -18.67 12.07 9.24
CA LEU A 206 -19.79 11.22 9.60
C LEU A 206 -20.87 11.14 8.53
N VAL A 207 -21.17 12.22 7.82
CA VAL A 207 -22.27 12.25 6.84
C VAL A 207 -21.85 12.62 5.42
N GLY A 208 -20.61 13.01 5.22
CA GLY A 208 -20.06 13.31 3.88
C GLY A 208 -20.52 14.66 3.29
N LEU A 209 -21.24 15.47 4.03
CA LEU A 209 -21.79 16.76 3.63
C LEU A 209 -21.27 17.88 4.54
N PRO A 210 -21.23 19.14 4.06
CA PRO A 210 -20.93 20.28 4.94
C PRO A 210 -22.08 20.54 5.91
N PRO A 211 -21.81 21.13 7.10
CA PRO A 211 -22.86 21.64 7.96
C PRO A 211 -23.58 22.83 7.31
N THR A 212 -24.86 23.00 7.62
CA THR A 212 -25.59 24.20 7.20
C THR A 212 -25.16 25.46 8.00
N PRO A 213 -25.42 26.67 7.50
CA PRO A 213 -25.14 27.89 8.26
C PRO A 213 -25.82 27.88 9.62
N GLU A 214 -27.07 27.39 9.70
CA GLU A 214 -27.85 27.32 10.94
C GLU A 214 -27.22 26.35 11.95
N GLU A 215 -26.70 25.22 11.48
CA GLU A 215 -25.96 24.26 12.31
C GLU A 215 -24.65 24.83 12.85
N ILE A 216 -23.96 25.63 12.04
CA ILE A 216 -22.72 26.32 12.45
C ILE A 216 -23.08 27.32 13.56
N ASP A 217 -24.10 28.17 13.34
CA ASP A 217 -24.53 29.17 14.31
C ASP A 217 -24.99 28.54 15.63
N ALA A 218 -25.78 27.48 15.56
CA ALA A 218 -26.25 26.74 16.73
C ALA A 218 -25.08 26.16 17.54
N PHE A 219 -24.11 25.54 16.87
CA PHE A 219 -22.95 24.99 17.56
C PHE A 219 -22.04 26.06 18.15
N LEU A 220 -21.83 27.18 17.47
CA LEU A 220 -21.01 28.27 17.98
C LEU A 220 -21.65 28.94 19.21
N LYS A 221 -22.99 28.99 19.28
CA LYS A 221 -23.76 29.53 20.42
C LYS A 221 -23.82 28.58 21.62
N ASP A 222 -23.74 27.25 21.39
CA ASP A 222 -23.77 26.27 22.50
C ASP A 222 -22.39 26.20 23.18
N THR A 223 -22.29 26.85 24.36
CA THR A 223 -21.07 26.87 25.17
C THR A 223 -20.99 25.73 26.20
N SER A 224 -21.96 24.80 26.18
CA SER A 224 -21.95 23.66 27.12
C SER A 224 -20.75 22.71 26.85
N PRO A 225 -20.24 22.04 27.88
CA PRO A 225 -19.19 21.08 27.74
C PRO A 225 -19.53 19.93 26.74
N GLU A 226 -20.82 19.59 26.66
CA GLU A 226 -21.35 18.50 25.81
C GLU A 226 -21.71 18.96 24.40
N ALA A 227 -21.49 20.23 24.04
CA ALA A 227 -21.87 20.77 22.73
C ALA A 227 -21.39 19.93 21.57
N PHE A 228 -20.14 19.47 21.60
CA PHE A 228 -19.54 18.62 20.53
C PHE A 228 -20.15 17.21 20.54
N ALA A 229 -20.35 16.61 21.71
CA ALA A 229 -20.97 15.29 21.82
C ALA A 229 -22.38 15.28 21.24
N LYS A 230 -23.21 16.31 21.55
CA LYS A 230 -24.56 16.47 20.97
C LYS A 230 -24.54 16.53 19.45
N VAL A 231 -23.53 17.20 18.86
CA VAL A 231 -23.36 17.23 17.39
C VAL A 231 -23.04 15.85 16.87
N VAL A 232 -22.10 15.12 17.49
CA VAL A 232 -21.71 13.77 17.09
C VAL A 232 -22.91 12.83 17.15
N ASP A 233 -23.66 12.81 18.24
CA ASP A 233 -24.85 11.98 18.43
C ASP A 233 -25.91 12.26 17.37
N ARG A 234 -26.16 13.54 17.06
CA ARG A 234 -27.08 13.92 15.99
C ARG A 234 -26.65 13.45 14.62
N LEU A 235 -25.35 13.55 14.31
CA LEU A 235 -24.80 13.10 13.02
C LEU A 235 -24.81 11.57 12.89
N LEU A 236 -24.52 10.84 13.96
CA LEU A 236 -24.60 9.38 14.00
C LEU A 236 -26.05 8.89 13.83
N ALA A 237 -27.04 9.61 14.35
CA ALA A 237 -28.46 9.31 14.17
C ALA A 237 -29.01 9.71 12.79
N SER A 238 -28.23 10.39 11.96
CA SER A 238 -28.65 10.80 10.61
C SER A 238 -28.62 9.60 9.65
N LYS A 239 -29.65 9.50 8.78
CA LYS A 239 -29.65 8.52 7.67
C LYS A 239 -28.43 8.62 6.75
N HIS A 240 -27.85 9.80 6.64
CA HIS A 240 -26.66 10.06 5.83
C HIS A 240 -25.38 9.42 6.40
N PHE A 241 -25.39 9.03 7.69
CA PHE A 241 -24.29 8.24 8.26
C PHE A 241 -24.10 6.92 7.53
N GLY A 242 -25.19 6.14 7.37
CA GLY A 242 -25.12 4.88 6.62
C GLY A 242 -24.79 5.07 5.15
N GLU A 243 -25.28 6.14 4.50
CA GLU A 243 -24.92 6.47 3.11
C GLU A 243 -23.41 6.74 2.98
N ARG A 244 -22.84 7.50 3.92
CA ARG A 244 -21.42 7.84 3.94
C ARG A 244 -20.53 6.64 4.28
N TRP A 245 -20.84 5.92 5.35
CA TRP A 245 -19.97 4.84 5.86
C TRP A 245 -20.22 3.51 5.17
N GLY A 246 -21.44 3.25 4.72
CA GLY A 246 -21.76 2.10 3.89
C GLY A 246 -20.96 2.08 2.59
N ARG A 247 -20.56 3.25 2.05
CA ARG A 247 -19.70 3.36 0.88
C ARG A 247 -18.38 2.61 1.06
N HIS A 248 -17.76 2.67 2.24
CA HIS A 248 -16.50 1.97 2.49
C HIS A 248 -16.66 0.45 2.40
N TRP A 249 -17.78 -0.08 2.88
CA TRP A 249 -18.08 -1.50 2.71
C TRP A 249 -18.41 -1.86 1.27
N LEU A 250 -19.18 -1.03 0.59
CA LEU A 250 -19.54 -1.23 -0.82
C LEU A 250 -18.29 -1.27 -1.73
N ASP A 251 -17.28 -0.46 -1.44
CA ASP A 251 -16.00 -0.48 -2.15
C ASP A 251 -15.26 -1.82 -1.92
N VAL A 252 -15.24 -2.33 -0.69
CA VAL A 252 -14.66 -3.64 -0.36
C VAL A 252 -15.45 -4.77 -1.03
N ALA A 253 -16.78 -4.69 -1.02
CA ALA A 253 -17.67 -5.66 -1.65
C ALA A 253 -17.65 -5.59 -3.19
N ARG A 254 -16.92 -4.65 -3.78
CA ARG A 254 -16.86 -4.42 -5.24
C ARG A 254 -18.25 -4.11 -5.81
N TYR A 255 -19.07 -3.37 -5.06
CA TYR A 255 -20.43 -3.05 -5.49
C TYR A 255 -20.45 -2.36 -6.86
N ALA A 256 -21.25 -2.89 -7.75
CA ALA A 256 -21.58 -2.26 -9.02
C ALA A 256 -23.01 -2.66 -9.44
N GLU A 257 -23.65 -1.83 -10.26
CA GLU A 257 -24.98 -2.09 -10.79
C GLU A 257 -24.92 -2.80 -12.16
N SER A 258 -23.72 -3.22 -12.57
CA SER A 258 -23.47 -4.03 -13.78
C SER A 258 -22.25 -4.92 -13.60
N ASN A 259 -22.09 -5.89 -14.51
CA ASN A 259 -20.97 -6.83 -14.47
C ASN A 259 -19.62 -6.24 -14.91
N GLY A 260 -19.58 -5.00 -15.42
CA GLY A 260 -18.36 -4.32 -15.87
C GLY A 260 -17.61 -4.97 -17.03
N ASN A 261 -18.15 -6.02 -17.66
CA ASN A 261 -17.56 -6.69 -18.81
C ASN A 261 -17.93 -6.00 -20.14
N ALA A 262 -17.37 -6.50 -21.25
CA ALA A 262 -17.64 -5.99 -22.58
C ALA A 262 -19.16 -5.91 -22.91
N ASP A 263 -19.93 -6.83 -22.35
CA ASP A 263 -21.39 -6.86 -22.50
C ASP A 263 -22.13 -5.84 -21.62
N ASN A 264 -21.48 -5.35 -20.59
CA ASN A 264 -22.01 -4.43 -19.58
C ASN A 264 -23.44 -4.78 -19.11
N THR A 265 -23.68 -6.07 -18.76
CA THR A 265 -25.00 -6.55 -18.35
C THR A 265 -25.38 -5.95 -16.99
N ALA A 266 -26.55 -5.30 -16.92
CA ALA A 266 -27.04 -4.69 -15.69
C ALA A 266 -27.43 -5.73 -14.64
N PHE A 267 -27.28 -5.37 -13.37
CA PHE A 267 -27.79 -6.07 -12.21
C PHE A 267 -29.02 -5.33 -11.63
N PRO A 268 -30.23 -5.59 -12.11
CA PRO A 268 -31.39 -4.75 -11.84
C PRO A 268 -31.82 -4.74 -10.35
N HIS A 269 -31.27 -5.63 -9.55
CA HIS A 269 -31.57 -5.76 -8.11
C HIS A 269 -30.38 -5.45 -7.20
N ALA A 270 -29.24 -5.00 -7.74
CA ALA A 270 -28.04 -4.71 -6.94
C ALA A 270 -28.29 -3.64 -5.88
N TRP A 271 -29.16 -2.65 -6.17
CA TRP A 271 -29.56 -1.61 -5.23
C TRP A 271 -30.06 -2.14 -3.88
N ARG A 272 -30.69 -3.33 -3.85
CA ARG A 272 -31.14 -3.95 -2.60
C ARG A 272 -29.99 -4.22 -1.65
N TYR A 273 -28.86 -4.71 -2.19
CA TYR A 273 -27.66 -4.95 -1.39
C TYR A 273 -27.07 -3.64 -0.86
N ARG A 274 -26.99 -2.59 -1.69
CA ARG A 274 -26.57 -1.26 -1.26
C ARG A 274 -27.43 -0.76 -0.09
N ASP A 275 -28.75 -0.83 -0.26
CA ASP A 275 -29.69 -0.35 0.74
C ASP A 275 -29.63 -1.17 2.04
N TYR A 276 -29.42 -2.50 1.95
CA TYR A 276 -29.15 -3.36 3.09
C TYR A 276 -27.88 -2.91 3.84
N VAL A 277 -26.79 -2.59 3.13
CA VAL A 277 -25.56 -2.11 3.74
C VAL A 277 -25.79 -0.79 4.45
N ILE A 278 -26.42 0.20 3.78
CA ILE A 278 -26.76 1.51 4.37
C ILE A 278 -27.61 1.34 5.63
N LYS A 279 -28.64 0.51 5.55
CA LYS A 279 -29.51 0.18 6.70
C LYS A 279 -28.71 -0.42 7.86
N SER A 280 -27.82 -1.37 7.58
CA SER A 280 -27.00 -2.03 8.59
C SER A 280 -26.09 -1.06 9.37
N PHE A 281 -25.52 -0.05 8.67
CA PHE A 281 -24.74 1.01 9.33
C PHE A 281 -25.62 1.95 10.15
N ASN A 282 -26.79 2.34 9.65
CA ASN A 282 -27.70 3.21 10.38
C ASN A 282 -28.33 2.57 11.62
N GLU A 283 -28.49 1.25 11.61
CA GLU A 283 -29.01 0.45 12.73
C GLU A 283 -27.91 -0.01 13.70
N ASP A 284 -26.64 0.39 13.45
CA ASP A 284 -25.48 -0.07 14.21
C ASP A 284 -25.47 -1.59 14.39
N LYS A 285 -25.71 -2.32 13.27
CA LYS A 285 -25.78 -3.78 13.29
C LYS A 285 -24.46 -4.36 13.81
N PRO A 286 -24.47 -5.28 14.80
CA PRO A 286 -23.25 -5.90 15.31
C PRO A 286 -22.41 -6.52 14.19
N TYR A 287 -21.13 -6.19 14.13
CA TYR A 287 -20.24 -6.55 13.03
C TYR A 287 -20.16 -8.07 12.78
N ASN A 288 -20.13 -8.88 13.83
CA ASN A 288 -20.16 -10.33 13.71
C ASN A 288 -21.45 -10.84 13.04
N ARG A 289 -22.61 -10.23 13.35
CA ARG A 289 -23.89 -10.55 12.71
C ARG A 289 -23.86 -10.12 11.24
N PHE A 290 -23.40 -8.89 10.97
CA PHE A 290 -23.26 -8.36 9.63
C PHE A 290 -22.40 -9.28 8.74
N LEU A 291 -21.24 -9.76 9.25
CA LEU A 291 -20.36 -10.69 8.51
C LEU A 291 -21.03 -12.04 8.27
N ALA A 292 -21.71 -12.60 9.27
CA ALA A 292 -22.41 -13.88 9.11
C ALA A 292 -23.50 -13.80 8.03
N GLU A 293 -24.23 -12.72 7.97
CA GLU A 293 -25.24 -12.46 6.94
C GLU A 293 -24.63 -12.32 5.54
N GLN A 294 -23.46 -11.66 5.42
CA GLN A 294 -22.74 -11.50 4.13
C GLN A 294 -22.27 -12.84 3.54
N ILE A 295 -21.89 -13.78 4.39
CA ILE A 295 -21.27 -15.05 3.96
C ILE A 295 -22.29 -16.17 3.83
N ALA A 296 -23.27 -16.23 4.73
CA ALA A 296 -24.20 -17.36 4.88
C ALA A 296 -25.60 -16.90 5.30
N GLY A 297 -26.03 -15.71 4.91
CA GLY A 297 -27.33 -15.17 5.31
C GLY A 297 -28.52 -16.05 4.92
N ASP A 298 -28.45 -16.68 3.75
CA ASP A 298 -29.45 -17.62 3.25
C ASP A 298 -29.62 -18.89 4.13
N LEU A 299 -28.60 -19.21 4.93
CA LEU A 299 -28.58 -20.35 5.85
C LEU A 299 -28.95 -19.98 7.29
N LEU A 300 -29.04 -18.68 7.61
CA LEU A 300 -29.32 -18.21 8.96
C LEU A 300 -30.81 -18.34 9.30
N PRO A 301 -31.15 -18.68 10.57
CA PRO A 301 -32.51 -18.58 11.02
C PRO A 301 -33.01 -17.15 11.01
N ALA A 302 -34.25 -16.93 10.62
CA ALA A 302 -34.90 -15.64 10.59
C ALA A 302 -36.14 -15.63 11.47
N ARG A 303 -36.42 -14.52 12.14
CA ARG A 303 -37.60 -14.34 13.01
C ARG A 303 -38.88 -14.15 12.20
N ASP A 304 -38.75 -13.52 11.03
CA ASP A 304 -39.84 -13.21 10.14
C ASP A 304 -39.38 -13.18 8.67
N ALA A 305 -40.31 -12.91 7.77
CA ALA A 305 -40.06 -12.84 6.32
C ALA A 305 -39.11 -11.68 5.95
N ALA A 306 -39.20 -10.54 6.63
CA ALA A 306 -38.38 -9.37 6.34
C ALA A 306 -36.90 -9.62 6.71
N GLU A 307 -36.63 -10.25 7.86
CA GLU A 307 -35.28 -10.66 8.23
C GLU A 307 -34.75 -11.73 7.29
N LYS A 308 -35.60 -12.65 6.83
CA LYS A 308 -35.19 -13.66 5.84
C LYS A 308 -34.79 -13.02 4.53
N ASP A 309 -35.52 -12.02 4.07
CA ASP A 309 -35.21 -11.27 2.86
C ASP A 309 -33.91 -10.46 3.02
N ASP A 310 -33.73 -9.78 4.14
CA ASP A 310 -32.50 -9.05 4.46
C ASP A 310 -31.28 -9.99 4.48
N ASN A 311 -31.41 -11.15 5.12
CA ASN A 311 -30.35 -12.18 5.17
C ASN A 311 -30.00 -12.69 3.76
N LEU A 312 -31.00 -12.94 2.90
CA LEU A 312 -30.75 -13.34 1.53
C LEU A 312 -30.08 -12.22 0.72
N VAL A 313 -30.54 -10.99 0.86
CA VAL A 313 -29.96 -9.82 0.19
C VAL A 313 -28.50 -9.60 0.60
N ALA A 314 -28.16 -9.86 1.86
CA ALA A 314 -26.80 -9.75 2.38
C ALA A 314 -25.80 -10.64 1.63
N THR A 315 -26.19 -11.82 1.16
CA THR A 315 -25.34 -12.70 0.34
C THR A 315 -24.97 -12.13 -1.02
N GLY A 316 -25.56 -10.98 -1.39
CA GLY A 316 -25.13 -10.14 -2.51
C GLY A 316 -23.64 -9.82 -2.48
N PHE A 317 -23.03 -9.79 -1.30
CA PHE A 317 -21.57 -9.66 -1.11
C PHE A 317 -20.77 -10.65 -1.98
N LEU A 318 -21.19 -11.91 -2.01
CA LEU A 318 -20.57 -12.97 -2.80
C LEU A 318 -21.07 -13.01 -4.25
N ALA A 319 -22.26 -12.44 -4.51
CA ALA A 319 -22.89 -12.47 -5.80
C ALA A 319 -22.52 -11.32 -6.74
N LEU A 320 -22.08 -10.19 -6.20
CA LEU A 320 -21.68 -9.00 -6.96
C LEU A 320 -20.26 -9.17 -7.50
N THR A 321 -20.14 -9.77 -8.66
CA THR A 321 -18.85 -10.00 -9.32
C THR A 321 -19.00 -9.84 -10.82
N SER A 322 -17.87 -9.68 -11.51
CA SER A 322 -17.83 -9.74 -12.97
C SER A 322 -18.24 -11.12 -13.45
N LYS A 323 -19.44 -11.25 -14.06
CA LYS A 323 -19.99 -12.53 -14.56
C LYS A 323 -19.95 -12.53 -16.08
N PRO A 324 -19.03 -13.25 -16.74
CA PRO A 324 -19.11 -13.46 -18.18
C PRO A 324 -20.33 -14.31 -18.56
N ARG A 325 -20.77 -14.23 -19.81
CA ARG A 325 -21.96 -14.94 -20.33
C ARG A 325 -21.84 -16.47 -20.31
N ALA A 326 -20.64 -16.99 -20.34
CA ALA A 326 -20.39 -18.43 -20.47
C ALA A 326 -20.53 -19.20 -19.14
N GLN A 327 -21.73 -19.20 -18.56
CA GLN A 327 -22.01 -19.82 -17.25
C GLN A 327 -21.78 -21.34 -17.20
N ASN A 328 -21.72 -22.02 -18.35
CA ASN A 328 -21.52 -23.48 -18.43
C ASN A 328 -20.04 -23.89 -18.60
N ASN A 329 -19.09 -22.95 -18.64
CA ASN A 329 -17.68 -23.28 -18.72
C ASN A 329 -17.13 -23.62 -17.30
N PRO A 330 -16.50 -24.78 -17.09
CA PRO A 330 -15.88 -25.13 -15.81
C PRO A 330 -14.85 -24.11 -15.31
N ASP A 331 -14.07 -23.52 -16.21
CA ASP A 331 -13.07 -22.49 -15.86
C ASP A 331 -13.75 -21.25 -15.28
N TYR A 332 -14.90 -20.88 -15.80
CA TYR A 332 -15.68 -19.77 -15.29
C TYR A 332 -16.18 -20.01 -13.85
N ARG A 333 -16.62 -21.24 -13.55
CA ARG A 333 -17.02 -21.58 -12.18
C ARG A 333 -15.86 -21.43 -11.20
N MET A 334 -14.66 -21.83 -11.62
CA MET A 334 -13.46 -21.66 -10.80
C MET A 334 -13.06 -20.18 -10.65
N ASP A 335 -13.27 -19.35 -11.69
CA ASP A 335 -13.08 -17.91 -11.60
C ASP A 335 -14.01 -17.27 -10.57
N LEU A 336 -15.28 -17.66 -10.58
CA LEU A 336 -16.28 -17.18 -9.63
C LEU A 336 -15.90 -17.57 -8.18
N ILE A 337 -15.53 -18.83 -7.95
CA ILE A 337 -15.11 -19.32 -6.62
C ILE A 337 -13.86 -18.55 -6.16
N ALA A 338 -12.87 -18.36 -7.04
CA ALA A 338 -11.65 -17.64 -6.72
C ALA A 338 -11.94 -16.18 -6.34
N ASP A 339 -12.84 -15.51 -7.04
CA ASP A 339 -13.27 -14.14 -6.74
C ASP A 339 -14.02 -14.07 -5.39
N GLN A 340 -14.91 -15.01 -5.10
CA GLN A 340 -15.63 -15.08 -3.82
C GLN A 340 -14.67 -15.30 -2.64
N LEU A 341 -13.69 -16.19 -2.80
CA LEU A 341 -12.64 -16.41 -1.80
C LEU A 341 -11.79 -15.15 -1.61
N ASP A 342 -11.37 -14.50 -2.70
CA ASP A 342 -10.54 -13.31 -2.63
C ASP A 342 -11.24 -12.15 -1.94
N VAL A 343 -12.51 -11.86 -2.30
CA VAL A 343 -13.26 -10.79 -1.63
C VAL A 343 -13.46 -11.07 -0.15
N THR A 344 -13.76 -12.32 0.20
CA THR A 344 -13.93 -12.70 1.61
C THR A 344 -12.64 -12.52 2.39
N CYS A 345 -11.51 -13.00 1.84
CA CYS A 345 -10.22 -12.87 2.51
C CYS A 345 -9.75 -11.41 2.63
N ARG A 346 -9.98 -10.58 1.61
CA ARG A 346 -9.68 -9.14 1.68
C ARG A 346 -10.54 -8.42 2.71
N ALA A 347 -11.84 -8.67 2.69
CA ALA A 347 -12.80 -7.99 3.56
C ALA A 347 -12.63 -8.36 5.04
N VAL A 348 -12.42 -9.64 5.33
CA VAL A 348 -12.46 -10.19 6.70
C VAL A 348 -11.07 -10.34 7.29
N MET A 349 -10.08 -10.75 6.50
CA MET A 349 -8.73 -11.08 6.97
C MET A 349 -7.66 -10.07 6.53
N GLY A 350 -8.00 -9.11 5.65
CA GLY A 350 -7.02 -8.19 5.08
C GLY A 350 -5.96 -8.91 4.22
N MET A 351 -6.28 -10.05 3.63
CA MET A 351 -5.34 -10.91 2.89
C MET A 351 -5.70 -10.97 1.41
N THR A 352 -4.70 -10.88 0.55
CA THR A 352 -4.83 -11.08 -0.90
C THR A 352 -4.41 -12.51 -1.25
N ILE A 353 -5.37 -13.37 -1.61
CA ILE A 353 -5.10 -14.80 -1.87
C ILE A 353 -5.26 -15.20 -3.33
N ILE A 354 -5.76 -14.30 -4.18
CA ILE A 354 -6.08 -14.62 -5.59
C ILE A 354 -4.87 -15.16 -6.37
N CYS A 355 -3.66 -14.72 -6.03
CA CYS A 355 -2.42 -15.18 -6.67
C CYS A 355 -2.18 -16.68 -6.47
N ALA A 356 -2.62 -17.25 -5.33
CA ALA A 356 -2.45 -18.66 -5.00
C ALA A 356 -3.24 -19.61 -5.93
N ARG A 357 -4.15 -19.06 -6.75
CA ARG A 357 -4.88 -19.83 -7.75
C ARG A 357 -3.95 -20.41 -8.82
N CYS A 358 -2.90 -19.69 -9.23
CA CYS A 358 -2.03 -20.07 -10.34
C CYS A 358 -0.66 -20.57 -9.88
N HIS A 359 -0.20 -20.16 -8.70
CA HIS A 359 1.12 -20.54 -8.18
C HIS A 359 1.15 -20.41 -6.65
N ASP A 360 2.08 -21.10 -6.02
CA ASP A 360 2.33 -20.95 -4.59
C ASP A 360 2.67 -19.48 -4.27
N HIS A 361 2.23 -19.04 -3.11
CA HIS A 361 2.57 -17.70 -2.62
C HIS A 361 4.09 -17.63 -2.40
N LYS A 362 4.66 -16.52 -2.84
CA LYS A 362 6.12 -16.28 -2.73
C LYS A 362 6.58 -16.16 -1.29
#